data_6aae78557811bed402fc80e202e31e34
#
_entry.id   6aae78557811bed402fc80e202e31e34
#
_cell.length_a   1.000
_cell.length_b   1.000
_cell.length_c   1.000
_cell.angle_alpha   90.00
_cell.angle_beta   90.00
_cell.angle_gamma   90.00
#
_symmetry.space_group_name_H-M   'P 1'
#
loop_
_entity.id
_entity.type
_entity.pdbx_description
1 polymer ?
#
loop_
_entity_poly.entity_id
_entity_poly.type
_entity_poly.pdbx_seq_one_letter_code
_entity_poly.pdbx_strand_id
1 'polypeptide(L)'
;GFRLKEKGMTEIFVRFPVVDEAKEREQRKFLQHARTSNMICVREYFPDTFSTAVRQKSRWIIGIVFQGFKTHKWTSSLTLNYFLWRDRKGAISNFVSFLAMLVMLQLLLLLAYESLWPNAWHFLSIFSGSAWLMTLLWLNFGLMVNRIVQRVIFVTGYYGLTQGLLSVLRLFWGKLRTFMATSRALKQIPQHAHPRR
;
A
#
# COMPACT_ATOMS: atom_id res chain seq x y z
N GLY A 1 -19.72 -5.87 -2.68
CA GLY A 1 -19.08 -5.79 -1.41
C GLY A 1 -19.95 -5.98 -0.19
N PHE A 2 -19.66 -5.24 0.88
CA PHE A 2 -20.26 -5.43 2.22
C PHE A 2 -21.79 -5.43 2.23
N ARG A 3 -22.44 -4.47 1.53
CA ARG A 3 -23.92 -4.40 1.48
C ARG A 3 -24.57 -5.64 0.87
N LEU A 4 -23.92 -6.29 -0.09
CA LEU A 4 -24.44 -7.53 -0.68
C LEU A 4 -24.30 -8.69 0.31
N LYS A 5 -23.16 -8.76 1.00
CA LYS A 5 -22.93 -9.78 2.04
C LYS A 5 -23.84 -9.60 3.25
N GLU A 6 -24.14 -8.37 3.67
CA GLU A 6 -25.12 -8.07 4.72
C GLU A 6 -26.53 -8.57 4.35
N LYS A 7 -26.86 -8.61 3.06
CA LYS A 7 -28.13 -9.16 2.52
C LYS A 7 -28.07 -10.66 2.23
N GLY A 8 -27.01 -11.36 2.65
CA GLY A 8 -26.85 -12.79 2.42
C GLY A 8 -26.49 -13.19 0.97
N MET A 9 -26.16 -12.21 0.13
CA MET A 9 -25.77 -12.48 -1.26
C MET A 9 -24.32 -12.95 -1.34
N THR A 10 -24.05 -13.92 -2.21
CA THR A 10 -22.71 -14.41 -2.55
C THR A 10 -22.20 -13.71 -3.78
N GLU A 11 -20.93 -13.29 -3.75
CA GLU A 11 -20.22 -12.73 -4.90
C GLU A 11 -19.28 -13.79 -5.45
N ILE A 12 -19.34 -14.04 -6.75
CA ILE A 12 -18.43 -14.93 -7.47
C ILE A 12 -17.55 -14.07 -8.36
N PHE A 13 -16.23 -14.22 -8.19
CA PHE A 13 -15.26 -13.61 -9.07
C PHE A 13 -14.91 -14.56 -10.21
N VAL A 14 -15.49 -14.32 -11.39
CA VAL A 14 -15.25 -15.15 -12.57
C VAL A 14 -14.08 -14.58 -13.35
N ARG A 15 -13.06 -15.40 -13.58
CA ARG A 15 -11.92 -15.07 -14.44
C ARG A 15 -12.17 -15.63 -15.83
N PHE A 16 -12.46 -14.76 -16.77
CA PHE A 16 -12.40 -15.12 -18.19
C PHE A 16 -11.66 -14.00 -18.94
N PRO A 17 -10.78 -14.35 -19.87
CA PRO A 17 -10.12 -13.35 -20.70
C PRO A 17 -11.16 -12.72 -21.63
N VAL A 18 -11.28 -11.40 -21.57
CA VAL A 18 -11.98 -10.67 -22.63
C VAL A 18 -10.94 -10.40 -23.71
N VAL A 19 -10.99 -11.17 -24.78
CA VAL A 19 -10.09 -11.03 -25.92
C VAL A 19 -10.74 -10.05 -26.89
N ASP A 20 -10.17 -8.85 -26.98
CA ASP A 20 -10.47 -7.91 -28.05
C ASP A 20 -9.34 -8.01 -29.08
N GLU A 21 -9.55 -8.81 -30.12
CA GLU A 21 -8.52 -9.13 -31.12
C GLU A 21 -7.94 -7.90 -31.81
N ALA A 22 -8.74 -6.84 -31.99
CA ALA A 22 -8.30 -5.60 -32.63
C ALA A 22 -7.29 -4.83 -31.74
N LYS A 23 -7.49 -4.85 -30.43
CA LYS A 23 -6.61 -4.19 -29.44
C LYS A 23 -5.42 -5.03 -29.06
N GLU A 24 -5.47 -6.34 -29.24
CA GLU A 24 -4.38 -7.25 -28.87
C GLU A 24 -3.11 -7.02 -29.69
N ARG A 25 -3.25 -6.65 -30.97
CA ARG A 25 -2.10 -6.35 -31.86
C ARG A 25 -1.32 -5.10 -31.43
N GLU A 26 -2.00 -4.08 -30.94
CA GLU A 26 -1.37 -2.85 -30.44
C GLU A 26 -0.77 -3.05 -29.05
N GLN A 27 -1.40 -3.90 -28.24
CA GLN A 27 -0.96 -4.22 -26.90
C GLN A 27 0.24 -5.16 -26.85
N ARG A 28 0.40 -6.05 -27.83
CA ARG A 28 1.57 -6.95 -27.92
C ARG A 28 2.88 -6.19 -27.99
N LYS A 29 2.93 -5.01 -28.62
CA LYS A 29 4.13 -4.17 -28.66
C LYS A 29 4.53 -3.60 -27.30
N PHE A 30 3.57 -3.36 -26.43
CA PHE A 30 3.81 -2.79 -25.09
C PHE A 30 3.99 -3.84 -23.99
N LEU A 31 3.38 -5.02 -24.18
CA LEU A 31 3.33 -6.11 -23.21
C LEU A 31 4.09 -7.36 -23.69
N GLN A 32 5.17 -7.19 -24.46
CA GLN A 32 5.98 -8.31 -24.97
C GLN A 32 6.47 -9.29 -23.88
N HIS A 33 6.36 -8.94 -22.60
CA HIS A 33 6.75 -9.77 -21.46
C HIS A 33 5.54 -10.21 -20.58
N ALA A 34 4.36 -9.67 -20.82
CA ALA A 34 3.17 -10.21 -20.16
C ALA A 34 2.82 -11.51 -20.87
N ARG A 35 3.30 -12.63 -20.34
CA ARG A 35 2.77 -13.95 -20.69
C ARG A 35 1.26 -13.82 -20.73
N THR A 36 0.64 -14.41 -21.73
CA THR A 36 -0.80 -14.67 -21.87
C THR A 36 -1.38 -15.25 -20.59
N SER A 37 -1.41 -14.48 -19.55
CA SER A 37 -2.01 -14.87 -18.28
C SER A 37 -3.45 -14.42 -18.31
N ASN A 38 -4.34 -15.28 -17.85
CA ASN A 38 -5.75 -15.03 -17.56
C ASN A 38 -5.93 -13.89 -16.53
N MET A 39 -5.21 -12.79 -16.71
CA MET A 39 -5.21 -11.69 -15.78
C MET A 39 -6.28 -10.68 -16.18
N ILE A 40 -7.29 -10.55 -15.32
CA ILE A 40 -8.28 -9.49 -15.45
C ILE A 40 -7.60 -8.20 -15.05
N CYS A 41 -7.36 -7.34 -16.03
CA CYS A 41 -6.78 -6.03 -15.81
C CYS A 41 -7.80 -4.96 -16.18
N VAL A 42 -8.19 -4.15 -15.21
CA VAL A 42 -8.97 -2.94 -15.45
C VAL A 42 -7.99 -1.82 -15.81
N ARG A 43 -8.18 -1.24 -16.99
CA ARG A 43 -7.42 -0.06 -17.42
C ARG A 43 -8.21 1.18 -17.10
N GLU A 44 -7.66 1.99 -16.21
CA GLU A 44 -8.20 3.30 -15.86
C GLU A 44 -7.15 4.37 -16.05
N TYR A 45 -7.58 5.58 -16.37
CA TYR A 45 -6.71 6.75 -16.38
C TYR A 45 -6.39 7.14 -14.94
N PHE A 46 -5.16 6.83 -14.50
CA PHE A 46 -4.68 7.32 -13.23
C PHE A 46 -4.15 8.75 -13.38
N PRO A 47 -4.32 9.58 -12.33
CA PRO A 47 -3.76 10.93 -12.34
C PRO A 47 -2.24 10.89 -12.51
N ASP A 48 -1.74 11.66 -13.45
CA ASP A 48 -0.32 11.80 -13.79
C ASP A 48 0.44 12.70 -12.81
N THR A 49 -0.25 13.66 -12.18
CA THR A 49 0.37 14.57 -11.21
C THR A 49 0.24 14.06 -9.77
N PHE A 50 1.24 14.39 -8.95
CA PHE A 50 1.27 14.00 -7.53
C PHE A 50 0.05 14.53 -6.76
N SER A 51 -0.33 15.79 -6.98
CA SER A 51 -1.43 16.44 -6.26
C SER A 51 -2.78 15.81 -6.59
N THR A 52 -3.03 15.49 -7.86
CA THR A 52 -4.26 14.82 -8.31
C THR A 52 -4.32 13.38 -7.81
N ALA A 53 -3.20 12.67 -7.78
CA ALA A 53 -3.11 11.32 -7.21
C ALA A 53 -3.38 11.30 -5.70
N VAL A 54 -2.84 12.28 -4.94
CA VAL A 54 -3.13 12.46 -3.51
C VAL A 54 -4.61 12.77 -3.29
N ARG A 55 -5.20 13.63 -4.13
CA ARG A 55 -6.63 14.00 -4.06
C ARG A 55 -7.53 12.79 -4.32
N GLN A 56 -7.24 12.01 -5.35
CA GLN A 56 -8.00 10.79 -5.66
C GLN A 56 -7.91 9.78 -4.51
N LYS A 57 -6.70 9.52 -4.01
CA LYS A 57 -6.48 8.57 -2.93
C LYS A 57 -7.11 9.02 -1.62
N SER A 58 -7.12 10.33 -1.31
CA SER A 58 -7.81 10.85 -0.12
C SER A 58 -9.32 10.60 -0.17
N ARG A 59 -9.96 10.75 -1.34
CA ARG A 59 -11.38 10.41 -1.51
C ARG A 59 -11.66 8.92 -1.26
N TRP A 60 -10.78 8.03 -1.71
CA TRP A 60 -10.92 6.61 -1.43
C TRP A 60 -10.77 6.30 0.06
N ILE A 61 -9.82 6.94 0.75
CA ILE A 61 -9.65 6.78 2.19
C ILE A 61 -10.89 7.28 2.94
N ILE A 62 -11.46 8.43 2.55
CA ILE A 62 -12.70 8.93 3.14
C ILE A 62 -13.83 7.92 2.93
N GLY A 63 -14.01 7.40 1.73
CA GLY A 63 -15.07 6.44 1.42
C GLY A 63 -14.92 5.12 2.16
N ILE A 64 -13.73 4.53 2.14
CA ILE A 64 -13.50 3.19 2.69
C ILE A 64 -13.37 3.24 4.22
N VAL A 65 -12.53 4.13 4.75
CA VAL A 65 -12.23 4.14 6.20
C VAL A 65 -13.30 4.88 6.97
N PHE A 66 -13.63 6.11 6.59
CA PHE A 66 -14.48 6.97 7.44
C PHE A 66 -15.97 6.81 7.16
N GLN A 67 -16.39 6.77 5.90
CA GLN A 67 -17.80 6.52 5.57
C GLN A 67 -18.16 5.07 5.84
N GLY A 68 -17.27 4.14 5.53
CA GLY A 68 -17.45 2.72 5.87
C GLY A 68 -17.64 2.51 7.38
N PHE A 69 -16.94 3.28 8.23
CA PHE A 69 -17.13 3.25 9.67
C PHE A 69 -18.54 3.68 10.12
N LYS A 70 -19.11 4.71 9.47
CA LYS A 70 -20.46 5.20 9.78
C LYS A 70 -21.56 4.31 9.22
N THR A 71 -21.34 3.75 8.03
CA THR A 71 -22.38 3.03 7.28
C THR A 71 -22.53 1.58 7.69
N HIS A 72 -21.43 0.91 8.02
CA HIS A 72 -21.43 -0.52 8.35
C HIS A 72 -21.25 -0.73 9.85
N LYS A 73 -22.20 -1.43 10.49
CA LYS A 73 -22.10 -1.87 11.88
C LYS A 73 -21.38 -3.22 11.95
N TRP A 74 -20.96 -3.59 13.16
CA TRP A 74 -20.47 -4.92 13.43
C TRP A 74 -21.58 -5.95 13.20
N THR A 75 -21.24 -7.07 12.60
CA THR A 75 -22.19 -8.15 12.29
C THR A 75 -21.89 -9.39 13.13
N SER A 76 -22.76 -10.40 13.07
CA SER A 76 -22.51 -11.71 13.70
C SER A 76 -21.40 -12.52 12.98
N SER A 77 -21.03 -12.16 11.75
CA SER A 77 -20.00 -12.85 10.96
C SER A 77 -18.60 -12.36 11.31
N LEU A 78 -17.75 -13.24 11.87
CA LEU A 78 -16.35 -12.94 12.19
C LEU A 78 -15.54 -12.51 10.96
N THR A 79 -15.80 -13.14 9.82
CA THR A 79 -15.11 -12.82 8.57
C THR A 79 -15.41 -11.39 8.12
N LEU A 80 -16.68 -10.96 8.15
CA LEU A 80 -17.06 -9.59 7.80
C LEU A 80 -16.46 -8.59 8.79
N ASN A 81 -16.49 -8.90 10.08
CA ASN A 81 -15.89 -8.05 11.11
C ASN A 81 -14.39 -7.90 10.94
N TYR A 82 -13.68 -8.95 10.53
CA TYR A 82 -12.26 -8.86 10.21
C TYR A 82 -11.99 -7.88 9.06
N PHE A 83 -12.77 -7.93 7.98
CA PHE A 83 -12.62 -6.99 6.86
C PHE A 83 -12.95 -5.55 7.29
N LEU A 84 -14.02 -5.34 8.07
CA LEU A 84 -14.36 -4.03 8.62
C LEU A 84 -13.24 -3.47 9.50
N TRP A 85 -12.68 -4.31 10.38
CA TRP A 85 -11.57 -3.91 11.24
C TRP A 85 -10.32 -3.55 10.41
N ARG A 86 -9.99 -4.37 9.40
CA ARG A 86 -8.87 -4.12 8.50
C ARG A 86 -9.00 -2.76 7.79
N ASP A 87 -10.18 -2.45 7.28
CA ASP A 87 -10.42 -1.20 6.59
C ASP A 87 -10.37 -0.01 7.54
N ARG A 88 -10.95 -0.14 8.73
CA ARG A 88 -10.97 0.91 9.78
C ARG A 88 -9.58 1.27 10.30
N LYS A 89 -8.71 0.29 10.52
CA LYS A 89 -7.33 0.55 10.95
C LYS A 89 -6.47 1.18 9.86
N GLY A 90 -6.95 1.25 8.61
CA GLY A 90 -6.18 1.68 7.45
C GLY A 90 -5.55 3.05 7.60
N ALA A 91 -6.25 4.02 8.19
CA ALA A 91 -5.70 5.35 8.44
C ALA A 91 -4.49 5.30 9.39
N ILE A 92 -4.65 4.65 10.54
CA ILE A 92 -3.59 4.51 11.56
C ILE A 92 -2.40 3.74 10.96
N SER A 93 -2.68 2.63 10.28
CA SER A 93 -1.65 1.80 9.64
C SER A 93 -0.84 2.57 8.58
N ASN A 94 -1.45 3.53 7.89
CA ASN A 94 -0.76 4.38 6.92
C ASN A 94 0.25 5.31 7.60
N PHE A 95 -0.11 5.93 8.73
CA PHE A 95 0.81 6.77 9.51
C PHE A 95 1.94 5.94 10.12
N VAL A 96 1.60 4.84 10.80
CA VAL A 96 2.59 3.95 11.41
C VAL A 96 3.57 3.40 10.35
N SER A 97 3.07 3.00 9.19
CA SER A 97 3.92 2.52 8.10
C SER A 97 4.84 3.60 7.53
N PHE A 98 4.42 4.86 7.53
CA PHE A 98 5.26 5.97 7.08
C PHE A 98 6.35 6.28 8.11
N LEU A 99 6.00 6.36 9.40
CA LEU A 99 6.96 6.55 10.48
C LEU A 99 7.98 5.42 10.54
N ALA A 100 7.53 4.17 10.43
CA ALA A 100 8.43 3.01 10.40
C ALA A 100 9.41 3.08 9.21
N MET A 101 8.97 3.60 8.07
CA MET A 101 9.86 3.82 6.92
C MET A 101 10.92 4.89 7.22
N LEU A 102 10.55 5.99 7.88
CA LEU A 102 11.50 7.05 8.26
C LEU A 102 12.54 6.54 9.27
N VAL A 103 12.07 5.82 10.30
CA VAL A 103 12.98 5.20 11.29
C VAL A 103 13.93 4.22 10.63
N MET A 104 13.44 3.38 9.72
CA MET A 104 14.30 2.45 9.00
C MET A 104 15.33 3.17 8.12
N LEU A 105 14.93 4.24 7.42
CA LEU A 105 15.85 5.04 6.63
C LEU A 105 16.92 5.69 7.52
N GLN A 106 16.52 6.24 8.68
CA GLN A 106 17.44 6.81 9.65
C GLN A 106 18.44 5.77 10.16
N LEU A 107 18.00 4.57 10.50
CA LEU A 107 18.88 3.47 10.94
C LEU A 107 19.88 3.08 9.85
N LEU A 108 19.44 2.98 8.60
CA LEU A 108 20.32 2.68 7.46
C LEU A 108 21.37 3.77 7.25
N LEU A 109 20.99 5.04 7.39
CA LEU A 109 21.92 6.17 7.29
C LEU A 109 22.94 6.18 8.44
N LEU A 110 22.53 5.86 9.66
CA LEU A 110 23.43 5.74 10.82
C LEU A 110 24.43 4.58 10.63
N LEU A 111 23.96 3.41 10.19
CA LEU A 111 24.84 2.28 9.89
C LEU A 111 25.83 2.62 8.77
N ALA A 112 25.41 3.31 7.73
CA ALA A 112 26.29 3.76 6.67
C ALA A 112 27.32 4.77 7.19
N TYR A 113 26.89 5.70 8.04
CA TYR A 113 27.77 6.68 8.66
C TYR A 113 28.85 6.01 9.53
N GLU A 114 28.47 5.08 10.42
CA GLU A 114 29.42 4.34 11.26
C GLU A 114 30.40 3.47 10.45
N SER A 115 29.93 2.92 9.31
CA SER A 115 30.78 2.16 8.39
C SER A 115 31.83 3.03 7.67
N LEU A 116 31.47 4.26 7.32
CA LEU A 116 32.36 5.18 6.61
C LEU A 116 33.33 5.94 7.53
N TRP A 117 32.93 6.21 8.77
CA TRP A 117 33.70 6.94 9.77
C TRP A 117 33.77 6.19 11.11
N PRO A 118 34.54 5.12 11.22
CA PRO A 118 34.57 4.27 12.42
C PRO A 118 35.14 4.98 13.65
N ASN A 119 35.90 6.06 13.48
CA ASN A 119 36.48 6.86 14.58
C ASN A 119 35.63 8.09 14.95
N ALA A 120 34.45 8.27 14.33
CA ALA A 120 33.56 9.36 14.66
C ALA A 120 32.70 9.03 15.90
N TRP A 121 31.90 10.01 16.31
CA TRP A 121 31.00 9.85 17.43
C TRP A 121 29.95 8.76 17.15
N HIS A 122 29.86 7.77 18.06
CA HIS A 122 28.91 6.68 17.95
C HIS A 122 27.58 7.03 18.61
N PHE A 123 26.51 6.82 17.90
CA PHE A 123 25.16 7.00 18.44
C PHE A 123 24.80 5.81 19.33
N LEU A 124 24.47 6.08 20.58
CA LEU A 124 23.92 5.06 21.48
C LEU A 124 22.62 4.49 20.89
N SER A 125 22.66 3.24 20.52
CA SER A 125 21.46 2.55 20.01
C SER A 125 20.50 2.25 21.17
N ILE A 126 19.29 2.76 21.10
CA ILE A 126 18.20 2.43 22.04
C ILE A 126 17.94 0.91 22.07
N PHE A 127 18.31 0.22 21.00
CA PHE A 127 18.09 -1.23 20.85
C PHE A 127 19.21 -2.09 21.44
N SER A 128 20.38 -1.54 21.69
CA SER A 128 21.53 -2.31 22.21
C SER A 128 21.35 -2.83 23.64
N GLY A 129 20.47 -2.20 24.42
CA GLY A 129 20.20 -2.61 25.81
C GLY A 129 19.16 -3.71 25.99
N SER A 130 18.47 -4.17 24.93
CA SER A 130 17.39 -5.15 25.03
C SER A 130 17.43 -6.17 23.90
N ALA A 131 17.71 -7.43 24.25
CA ALA A 131 17.71 -8.54 23.29
C ALA A 131 16.35 -8.71 22.59
N TRP A 132 15.24 -8.45 23.28
CA TRP A 132 13.90 -8.51 22.73
C TRP A 132 13.67 -7.45 21.64
N LEU A 133 14.05 -6.21 21.87
CA LEU A 133 13.94 -5.13 20.89
C LEU A 133 14.81 -5.42 19.65
N MET A 134 16.01 -5.95 19.84
CA MET A 134 16.90 -6.35 18.76
C MET A 134 16.28 -7.48 17.93
N THR A 135 15.68 -8.48 18.55
CA THR A 135 14.98 -9.57 17.84
C THR A 135 13.81 -9.04 17.01
N LEU A 136 12.98 -8.15 17.57
CA LEU A 136 11.90 -7.51 16.85
C LEU A 136 12.40 -6.67 15.66
N LEU A 137 13.50 -5.96 15.82
CA LEU A 137 14.13 -5.19 14.75
C LEU A 137 14.54 -6.10 13.58
N TRP A 138 15.25 -7.20 13.86
CA TRP A 138 15.67 -8.16 12.85
C TRP A 138 14.49 -8.86 12.18
N LEU A 139 13.45 -9.20 12.94
CA LEU A 139 12.23 -9.78 12.39
C LEU A 139 11.55 -8.80 11.41
N ASN A 140 11.38 -7.54 11.81
CA ASN A 140 10.81 -6.51 10.94
C ASN A 140 11.66 -6.25 9.69
N PHE A 141 12.98 -6.25 9.83
CA PHE A 141 13.89 -6.13 8.70
C PHE A 141 13.71 -7.30 7.72
N GLY A 142 13.68 -8.54 8.22
CA GLY A 142 13.45 -9.73 7.40
C GLY A 142 12.10 -9.69 6.67
N LEU A 143 11.02 -9.27 7.34
CA LEU A 143 9.71 -9.08 6.72
C LEU A 143 9.71 -7.99 5.65
N MET A 144 10.45 -6.91 5.87
CA MET A 144 10.62 -5.85 4.87
C MET A 144 11.36 -6.35 3.64
N VAL A 145 12.47 -7.05 3.83
CA VAL A 145 13.24 -7.66 2.73
C VAL A 145 12.37 -8.64 1.94
N ASN A 146 11.67 -9.56 2.62
CA ASN A 146 10.74 -10.48 1.98
C ASN A 146 9.69 -9.75 1.13
N ARG A 147 9.11 -8.67 1.64
CA ARG A 147 8.14 -7.85 0.91
C ARG A 147 8.75 -7.22 -0.34
N ILE A 148 9.98 -6.72 -0.26
CA ILE A 148 10.70 -6.13 -1.40
C ILE A 148 10.96 -7.21 -2.46
N VAL A 149 11.48 -8.36 -2.04
CA VAL A 149 11.80 -9.48 -2.94
C VAL A 149 10.54 -9.96 -3.68
N GLN A 150 9.46 -10.24 -2.95
CA GLN A 150 8.20 -10.63 -3.58
C GLN A 150 7.71 -9.59 -4.58
N ARG A 151 7.77 -8.30 -4.21
CA ARG A 151 7.36 -7.24 -5.12
C ARG A 151 8.21 -7.20 -6.39
N VAL A 152 9.54 -7.31 -6.27
CA VAL A 152 10.44 -7.34 -7.43
C VAL A 152 10.12 -8.54 -8.32
N ILE A 153 9.97 -9.74 -7.74
CA ILE A 153 9.62 -10.95 -8.49
C ILE A 153 8.32 -10.77 -9.27
N PHE A 154 7.24 -10.34 -8.61
CA PHE A 154 5.95 -10.16 -9.26
C PHE A 154 5.98 -9.09 -10.35
N VAL A 155 6.58 -7.93 -10.07
CA VAL A 155 6.65 -6.85 -11.05
C VAL A 155 7.54 -7.23 -12.23
N THR A 156 8.66 -7.93 -11.98
CA THR A 156 9.55 -8.45 -13.04
C THR A 156 8.81 -9.44 -13.94
N GLY A 157 8.00 -10.31 -13.37
CA GLY A 157 7.23 -11.30 -14.13
C GLY A 157 6.22 -10.67 -15.10
N TYR A 158 5.71 -9.47 -14.81
CA TYR A 158 4.73 -8.79 -15.67
C TYR A 158 5.33 -7.68 -16.56
N TYR A 159 6.33 -6.97 -16.07
CA TYR A 159 6.81 -5.73 -16.71
C TYR A 159 8.29 -5.74 -17.04
N GLY A 160 9.00 -6.84 -16.77
CA GLY A 160 10.43 -6.98 -17.00
C GLY A 160 11.29 -6.46 -15.83
N LEU A 161 12.58 -6.84 -15.88
CA LEU A 161 13.53 -6.64 -14.77
C LEU A 161 13.71 -5.17 -14.38
N THR A 162 13.82 -4.27 -15.36
CA THR A 162 13.97 -2.83 -15.10
C THR A 162 12.82 -2.28 -14.27
N GLN A 163 11.59 -2.63 -14.60
CA GLN A 163 10.40 -2.20 -13.86
C GLN A 163 10.33 -2.87 -12.48
N GLY A 164 10.81 -4.12 -12.36
CA GLY A 164 10.97 -4.82 -11.10
C GLY A 164 11.86 -4.07 -10.13
N LEU A 165 13.05 -3.69 -10.56
CA LEU A 165 14.00 -2.92 -9.74
C LEU A 165 13.47 -1.52 -9.39
N LEU A 166 12.93 -0.79 -10.37
CA LEU A 166 12.30 0.52 -10.12
C LEU A 166 11.11 0.44 -9.17
N SER A 167 10.49 -0.74 -9.01
CA SER A 167 9.38 -0.93 -8.08
C SER A 167 9.78 -0.70 -6.63
N VAL A 168 11.05 -0.89 -6.27
CA VAL A 168 11.59 -0.62 -4.92
C VAL A 168 11.54 0.87 -4.62
N LEU A 169 12.00 1.72 -5.55
CA LEU A 169 11.91 3.18 -5.39
C LEU A 169 10.46 3.65 -5.31
N ARG A 170 9.58 3.03 -6.09
CA ARG A 170 8.14 3.31 -6.05
C ARG A 170 7.48 2.97 -4.71
N LEU A 171 8.07 2.07 -3.88
CA LEU A 171 7.57 1.81 -2.53
C LEU A 171 7.65 3.05 -1.65
N PHE A 172 8.81 3.72 -1.63
CA PHE A 172 9.02 4.94 -0.85
C PHE A 172 8.08 6.06 -1.30
N TRP A 173 8.03 6.29 -2.62
CA TRP A 173 7.11 7.25 -3.21
C TRP A 173 5.65 6.97 -2.91
N GLY A 174 5.25 5.69 -2.98
CA GLY A 174 3.91 5.23 -2.64
C GLY A 174 3.54 5.46 -1.17
N LYS A 175 4.49 5.30 -0.25
CA LYS A 175 4.29 5.56 1.18
C LYS A 175 4.09 7.06 1.45
N LEU A 176 4.93 7.90 0.87
CA LEU A 176 4.78 9.35 0.98
C LEU A 176 3.42 9.81 0.46
N ARG A 177 3.03 9.38 -0.73
CA ARG A 177 1.72 9.69 -1.33
C ARG A 177 0.55 9.22 -0.44
N THR A 178 0.66 8.04 0.16
CA THR A 178 -0.37 7.50 1.05
C THR A 178 -0.48 8.30 2.34
N PHE A 179 0.64 8.67 2.93
CA PHE A 179 0.68 9.53 4.12
C PHE A 179 0.01 10.88 3.84
N MET A 180 0.38 11.56 2.75
CA MET A 180 -0.21 12.83 2.36
C MET A 180 -1.72 12.72 2.08
N ALA A 181 -2.14 11.63 1.42
CA ALA A 181 -3.55 11.38 1.16
C ALA A 181 -4.35 11.15 2.46
N THR A 182 -3.78 10.41 3.41
CA THR A 182 -4.42 10.17 4.72
C THR A 182 -4.51 11.44 5.54
N SER A 183 -3.45 12.25 5.58
CA SER A 183 -3.44 13.55 6.25
C SER A 183 -4.48 14.51 5.66
N ARG A 184 -4.60 14.53 4.33
CA ARG A 184 -5.64 15.30 3.63
C ARG A 184 -7.05 14.79 3.96
N ALA A 185 -7.25 13.47 3.96
CA ALA A 185 -8.53 12.86 4.29
C ALA A 185 -8.98 13.25 5.71
N LEU A 186 -8.09 13.19 6.69
CA LEU A 186 -8.38 13.60 8.08
C LEU A 186 -8.80 15.08 8.17
N LYS A 187 -8.14 15.97 7.45
CA LYS A 187 -8.50 17.39 7.41
C LYS A 187 -9.88 17.66 6.79
N GLN A 188 -10.31 16.79 5.88
CA GLN A 188 -11.60 16.94 5.17
C GLN A 188 -12.80 16.34 5.93
N ILE A 189 -12.58 15.47 6.92
CA ILE A 189 -13.67 14.85 7.70
C ILE A 189 -14.60 15.87 8.37
N PRO A 190 -14.10 16.89 9.08
CA PRO A 190 -14.95 17.89 9.72
C PRO A 190 -15.84 18.65 8.73
N GLN A 191 -15.32 18.90 7.51
CA GLN A 191 -16.03 19.65 6.47
C GLN A 191 -17.21 18.86 5.86
N HIS A 192 -17.16 17.52 5.91
CA HIS A 192 -18.22 16.64 5.41
C HIS A 192 -19.19 16.18 6.51
N ALA A 193 -18.91 16.51 7.77
CA ALA A 193 -19.81 16.21 8.89
C ALA A 193 -21.01 17.15 8.98
N HIS A 194 -20.96 18.34 8.37
CA HIS A 194 -22.11 19.22 8.23
C HIS A 194 -22.79 18.97 6.88
N PRO A 195 -24.03 18.44 6.86
CA PRO A 195 -24.83 18.42 5.66
C PRO A 195 -25.06 19.90 5.26
N ARG A 196 -24.67 20.26 4.05
CA ARG A 196 -25.12 21.55 3.48
C ARG A 196 -26.65 21.51 3.45
N ARG A 197 -27.26 22.34 4.26
CA ARG A 197 -28.68 22.65 4.17
C ARG A 197 -28.99 23.33 2.84
#